data_c28a09da14c92ad1061712e2e5e469f0
#
_entry.id   c28a09da14c92ad1061712e2e5e469f0
#
_cell.length_a   1.000
_cell.length_b   1.000
_cell.length_c   1.000
_cell.angle_alpha   90.00
_cell.angle_beta   90.00
_cell.angle_gamma   90.00
#
_symmetry.space_group_name_H-M   'P 1'
#
loop_
_entity.id
_entity.type
_entity.pdbx_description
1 polymer ?
#
loop_
_entity_poly.entity_id
_entity_poly.type
_entity_poly.pdbx_seq_one_letter_code
_entity_poly.pdbx_strand_id
1 'polypeptide(L)'
;MNEQDLLQDFAVTQNRGGAFARFLRLIRFSHTIFALPFALAALVVSAHGRPSLKIVLLVLGCMIMARTAAMLFNRFVDWEIDQRNPRTRSRCLLATKNIIFICLIFSSALFIFFAANINRLTFVLSPIALGIVFFYSLTKHFTDATHFFLGLALGIAPVAAWIAQTGRVELPPLVLALGVVCWVSGFDLIYATQDYDFDRQEELHSLVVRLGLAASLRLAQFLHLLMLLALIAFGIMAKLGTIYFAAMIPIAAALFYEHRSARQLHDLAAINRAFFNSNAFVSAIFLGAVCADRLL
;
A
#
# COMPACT_ATOMS: atom_id res chain seq x y z
N MET A 1 22.60 26.14 -13.27
CA MET A 1 21.18 25.98 -13.54
C MET A 1 20.47 26.47 -12.30
N ASN A 2 19.64 27.50 -12.41
CA ASN A 2 18.99 28.14 -11.24
C ASN A 2 17.86 27.26 -10.74
N GLU A 3 17.50 27.31 -9.46
CA GLU A 3 16.43 26.51 -8.85
C GLU A 3 15.09 26.69 -9.58
N GLN A 4 14.86 27.89 -10.12
CA GLN A 4 13.71 28.20 -10.96
C GLN A 4 13.74 27.48 -12.33
N ASP A 5 14.91 27.30 -12.93
CA ASP A 5 15.07 26.58 -14.20
C ASP A 5 14.82 25.07 -14.00
N LEU A 6 15.28 24.49 -12.87
CA LEU A 6 15.00 23.12 -12.48
C LEU A 6 13.49 22.88 -12.21
N LEU A 7 12.83 23.85 -11.57
CA LEU A 7 11.38 23.77 -11.31
C LEU A 7 10.56 23.94 -12.60
N GLN A 8 11.01 24.78 -13.54
CA GLN A 8 10.37 24.92 -14.85
C GLN A 8 10.57 23.67 -15.71
N ASP A 9 11.76 23.12 -15.77
CA ASP A 9 12.05 21.88 -16.53
C ASP A 9 11.29 20.68 -15.93
N PHE A 10 11.18 20.61 -14.61
CA PHE A 10 10.37 19.60 -13.90
C PHE A 10 8.87 19.80 -14.15
N ALA A 11 8.39 21.04 -14.15
CA ALA A 11 7.00 21.38 -14.47
C ALA A 11 6.64 21.07 -15.94
N VAL A 12 7.55 21.35 -16.86
CA VAL A 12 7.39 21.05 -18.30
C VAL A 12 7.41 19.54 -18.53
N THR A 13 8.29 18.79 -17.86
CA THR A 13 8.37 17.33 -17.97
C THR A 13 7.16 16.65 -17.31
N GLN A 14 6.64 17.19 -16.20
CA GLN A 14 5.43 16.71 -15.55
C GLN A 14 4.14 17.12 -16.29
N ASN A 15 4.15 18.18 -17.06
CA ASN A 15 3.00 18.60 -17.86
C ASN A 15 2.91 17.88 -19.23
N ARG A 16 3.93 17.09 -19.59
CA ARG A 16 3.91 16.20 -20.77
C ARG A 16 2.98 15.02 -20.51
N GLY A 17 1.70 15.17 -20.83
CA GLY A 17 0.69 14.10 -20.77
C GLY A 17 -0.71 14.69 -20.61
N GLY A 18 -1.71 13.99 -21.16
CA GLY A 18 -3.12 14.36 -21.01
C GLY A 18 -3.58 14.40 -19.56
N ALA A 19 -4.76 14.95 -19.30
CA ALA A 19 -5.35 15.07 -17.95
C ALA A 19 -5.36 13.73 -17.18
N PHE A 20 -5.62 12.62 -17.87
CA PHE A 20 -5.60 11.28 -17.30
C PHE A 20 -4.22 10.86 -16.78
N ALA A 21 -3.14 11.09 -17.54
CA ALA A 21 -1.79 10.77 -17.11
C ALA A 21 -1.35 11.61 -15.91
N ARG A 22 -1.77 12.87 -15.83
CA ARG A 22 -1.56 13.74 -14.65
C ARG A 22 -2.30 13.21 -13.43
N PHE A 23 -3.54 12.78 -13.60
CA PHE A 23 -4.34 12.18 -12.53
C PHE A 23 -3.70 10.90 -11.99
N LEU A 24 -3.26 9.96 -12.86
CA LEU A 24 -2.58 8.73 -12.43
C LEU A 24 -1.29 9.03 -11.64
N ARG A 25 -0.55 10.07 -12.03
CA ARG A 25 0.64 10.53 -11.27
C ARG A 25 0.26 11.14 -9.92
N LEU A 26 -0.82 11.92 -9.85
CA LEU A 26 -1.32 12.52 -8.61
C LEU A 26 -1.63 11.45 -7.55
N ILE A 27 -2.30 10.36 -7.95
CA ILE A 27 -2.70 9.27 -7.05
C ILE A 27 -1.60 8.19 -6.89
N ARG A 28 -0.42 8.35 -7.49
CA ARG A 28 0.66 7.33 -7.48
C ARG A 28 0.14 5.93 -7.79
N PHE A 29 -0.56 5.78 -8.91
CA PHE A 29 -1.25 4.55 -9.28
C PHE A 29 -0.35 3.30 -9.30
N SER A 30 0.94 3.44 -9.63
CA SER A 30 1.92 2.34 -9.61
C SER A 30 2.03 1.62 -8.26
N HIS A 31 1.79 2.32 -7.15
CA HIS A 31 1.81 1.70 -5.82
C HIS A 31 0.56 0.86 -5.49
N THR A 32 -0.47 0.86 -6.34
CA THR A 32 -1.64 -0.02 -6.21
C THR A 32 -1.25 -1.49 -6.32
N ILE A 33 -0.12 -1.78 -6.98
CA ILE A 33 0.39 -3.14 -7.19
C ILE A 33 0.74 -3.87 -5.87
N PHE A 34 0.92 -3.17 -4.76
CA PHE A 34 1.35 -3.81 -3.52
C PHE A 34 0.20 -4.54 -2.80
N ALA A 35 -0.93 -3.89 -2.53
CA ALA A 35 -2.04 -4.49 -1.78
C ALA A 35 -2.97 -5.35 -2.66
N LEU A 36 -3.10 -5.01 -3.94
CA LEU A 36 -4.01 -5.69 -4.88
C LEU A 36 -3.74 -7.20 -4.98
N PRO A 37 -2.50 -7.70 -5.12
CA PRO A 37 -2.25 -9.13 -5.18
C PRO A 37 -2.71 -9.90 -3.94
N PHE A 38 -2.57 -9.33 -2.73
CA PHE A 38 -3.03 -9.98 -1.49
C PHE A 38 -4.56 -10.03 -1.42
N ALA A 39 -5.26 -8.98 -1.88
CA ALA A 39 -6.71 -8.98 -1.97
C ALA A 39 -7.20 -10.03 -2.97
N LEU A 40 -6.59 -10.12 -4.17
CA LEU A 40 -6.94 -11.11 -5.17
C LEU A 40 -6.62 -12.54 -4.73
N ALA A 41 -5.49 -12.76 -4.04
CA ALA A 41 -5.15 -14.06 -3.46
C ALA A 41 -6.19 -14.49 -2.43
N ALA A 42 -6.60 -13.60 -1.51
CA ALA A 42 -7.67 -13.86 -0.55
C ALA A 42 -9.00 -14.20 -1.25
N LEU A 43 -9.33 -13.49 -2.34
CA LEU A 43 -10.51 -13.75 -3.16
C LEU A 43 -10.44 -15.13 -3.81
N VAL A 44 -9.30 -15.50 -4.41
CA VAL A 44 -9.10 -16.80 -5.06
C VAL A 44 -9.21 -17.95 -4.04
N VAL A 45 -8.58 -17.81 -2.88
CA VAL A 45 -8.65 -18.83 -1.81
C VAL A 45 -10.07 -19.00 -1.30
N SER A 46 -10.76 -17.91 -0.98
CA SER A 46 -12.14 -17.94 -0.46
C SER A 46 -13.17 -18.47 -1.47
N ALA A 47 -12.85 -18.38 -2.77
CA ALA A 47 -13.65 -18.91 -3.86
C ALA A 47 -13.23 -20.33 -4.30
N HIS A 48 -12.34 -21.01 -3.56
CA HIS A 48 -11.80 -22.32 -3.92
C HIS A 48 -11.24 -22.37 -5.36
N GLY A 49 -10.51 -21.30 -5.76
CA GLY A 49 -9.89 -21.18 -7.07
C GLY A 49 -10.82 -20.64 -8.19
N ARG A 50 -12.10 -20.46 -7.95
CA ARG A 50 -13.09 -20.10 -8.98
C ARG A 50 -13.95 -18.89 -8.60
N PRO A 51 -13.36 -17.70 -8.41
CA PRO A 51 -14.15 -16.50 -8.14
C PRO A 51 -15.00 -16.13 -9.36
N SER A 52 -16.23 -15.67 -9.15
CA SER A 52 -17.04 -15.18 -10.25
C SER A 52 -16.46 -13.89 -10.83
N LEU A 53 -16.50 -13.72 -12.16
CA LEU A 53 -16.00 -12.53 -12.84
C LEU A 53 -16.64 -11.24 -12.28
N LYS A 54 -17.94 -11.30 -11.95
CA LYS A 54 -18.65 -10.17 -11.34
C LYS A 54 -17.98 -9.73 -10.05
N ILE A 55 -17.69 -10.64 -9.12
CA ILE A 55 -17.07 -10.31 -7.83
C ILE A 55 -15.65 -9.83 -8.04
N VAL A 56 -14.87 -10.44 -8.94
CA VAL A 56 -13.52 -9.96 -9.30
C VAL A 56 -13.57 -8.51 -9.76
N LEU A 57 -14.44 -8.16 -10.71
CA LEU A 57 -14.55 -6.79 -11.24
C LEU A 57 -15.00 -5.79 -10.18
N LEU A 58 -15.94 -6.16 -9.31
CA LEU A 58 -16.40 -5.29 -8.22
C LEU A 58 -15.31 -5.08 -7.18
N VAL A 59 -14.55 -6.12 -6.81
CA VAL A 59 -13.41 -6.00 -5.89
C VAL A 59 -12.31 -5.14 -6.49
N LEU A 60 -11.98 -5.31 -7.77
CA LEU A 60 -11.03 -4.44 -8.48
C LEU A 60 -11.51 -2.98 -8.47
N GLY A 61 -12.80 -2.74 -8.74
CA GLY A 61 -13.41 -1.41 -8.66
C GLY A 61 -13.27 -0.81 -7.25
N CYS A 62 -13.60 -1.59 -6.21
CA CYS A 62 -13.41 -1.17 -4.83
C CYS A 62 -11.96 -0.80 -4.52
N MET A 63 -10.98 -1.65 -4.91
CA MET A 63 -9.56 -1.41 -4.66
C MET A 63 -9.06 -0.14 -5.34
N ILE A 64 -9.43 0.09 -6.61
CA ILE A 64 -9.05 1.27 -7.36
C ILE A 64 -9.66 2.53 -6.72
N MET A 65 -10.95 2.49 -6.38
CA MET A 65 -11.63 3.66 -5.82
C MET A 65 -11.18 3.97 -4.39
N ALA A 66 -11.03 2.96 -3.53
CA ALA A 66 -10.50 3.16 -2.17
C ALA A 66 -9.07 3.74 -2.20
N ARG A 67 -8.20 3.22 -3.07
CA ARG A 67 -6.85 3.74 -3.25
C ARG A 67 -6.86 5.17 -3.76
N THR A 68 -7.70 5.47 -4.75
CA THR A 68 -7.86 6.82 -5.30
C THR A 68 -8.32 7.78 -4.21
N ALA A 69 -9.37 7.43 -3.47
CA ALA A 69 -9.88 8.23 -2.36
C ALA A 69 -8.81 8.46 -1.29
N ALA A 70 -8.06 7.41 -0.89
CA ALA A 70 -6.96 7.50 0.07
C ALA A 70 -5.91 8.52 -0.35
N MET A 71 -5.46 8.46 -1.60
CA MET A 71 -4.41 9.35 -2.10
C MET A 71 -4.90 10.79 -2.26
N LEU A 72 -6.15 10.98 -2.68
CA LEU A 72 -6.76 12.30 -2.78
C LEU A 72 -6.97 12.92 -1.39
N PHE A 73 -7.43 12.13 -0.41
CA PHE A 73 -7.56 12.59 0.98
C PHE A 73 -6.20 12.98 1.56
N ASN A 74 -5.18 12.17 1.36
CA ASN A 74 -3.82 12.51 1.78
C ASN A 74 -3.33 13.83 1.15
N ARG A 75 -3.56 14.06 -0.16
CA ARG A 75 -3.24 15.34 -0.82
C ARG A 75 -4.05 16.52 -0.31
N PHE A 76 -5.32 16.28 0.03
CA PHE A 76 -6.21 17.34 0.52
C PHE A 76 -5.79 17.82 1.91
N VAL A 77 -5.48 16.88 2.82
CA VAL A 77 -5.03 17.18 4.19
C VAL A 77 -3.64 17.81 4.19
N ASP A 78 -2.72 17.26 3.38
CA ASP A 78 -1.31 17.67 3.36
C ASP A 78 -1.04 18.86 2.44
N TRP A 79 -2.06 19.49 1.88
CA TRP A 79 -1.92 20.52 0.85
C TRP A 79 -0.89 21.61 1.19
N GLU A 80 -0.93 22.13 2.40
CA GLU A 80 -0.02 23.21 2.85
C GLU A 80 1.40 22.70 3.11
N ILE A 81 1.53 21.49 3.67
CA ILE A 81 2.81 20.83 3.93
C ILE A 81 3.48 20.47 2.60
N ASP A 82 2.71 19.89 1.67
CA ASP A 82 3.21 19.50 0.34
C ASP A 82 3.74 20.72 -0.46
N GLN A 83 3.16 21.90 -0.28
CA GLN A 83 3.65 23.14 -0.93
C GLN A 83 5.01 23.61 -0.39
N ARG A 84 5.30 23.37 0.89
CA ARG A 84 6.56 23.77 1.53
C ARG A 84 7.69 22.78 1.28
N ASN A 85 7.37 21.50 1.11
CA ASN A 85 8.36 20.45 0.92
C ASN A 85 8.85 20.39 -0.55
N PRO A 86 10.15 20.64 -0.84
CA PRO A 86 10.69 20.63 -2.22
C PRO A 86 10.41 19.34 -2.98
N ARG A 87 10.39 18.18 -2.29
CA ARG A 87 10.14 16.85 -2.88
C ARG A 87 8.70 16.66 -3.34
N THR A 88 7.73 17.32 -2.68
CA THR A 88 6.30 17.11 -2.92
C THR A 88 5.60 18.29 -3.60
N ARG A 89 6.21 19.49 -3.61
CA ARG A 89 5.66 20.73 -4.16
C ARG A 89 5.15 20.58 -5.60
N SER A 90 5.87 19.82 -6.43
CA SER A 90 5.47 19.57 -7.83
C SER A 90 4.10 18.90 -7.98
N ARG A 91 3.61 18.20 -6.95
CA ARG A 91 2.31 17.52 -6.95
C ARG A 91 1.15 18.50 -6.89
N CYS A 92 1.32 19.63 -6.19
CA CYS A 92 0.31 20.69 -6.10
C CYS A 92 0.06 21.38 -7.45
N LEU A 93 0.97 21.20 -8.42
CA LEU A 93 0.80 21.71 -9.80
C LEU A 93 -0.08 20.78 -10.65
N LEU A 94 -0.39 19.56 -10.20
CA LEU A 94 -1.14 18.58 -10.98
C LEU A 94 -2.66 18.81 -10.94
N ALA A 95 -3.20 19.36 -9.85
CA ALA A 95 -4.63 19.66 -9.69
C ALA A 95 -4.84 20.74 -8.61
N THR A 96 -5.95 21.46 -8.67
CA THR A 96 -6.35 22.41 -7.62
C THR A 96 -6.97 21.67 -6.42
N LYS A 97 -6.95 22.29 -5.23
CA LYS A 97 -7.56 21.72 -3.99
C LYS A 97 -9.04 21.36 -4.19
N ASN A 98 -9.78 22.19 -4.96
CA ASN A 98 -11.20 21.93 -5.25
C ASN A 98 -11.40 20.70 -6.14
N ILE A 99 -10.59 20.51 -7.17
CA ILE A 99 -10.63 19.32 -8.03
C ILE A 99 -10.30 18.07 -7.21
N ILE A 100 -9.30 18.13 -6.33
CA ILE A 100 -8.94 17.03 -5.43
C ILE A 100 -10.14 16.67 -4.54
N PHE A 101 -10.81 17.65 -3.96
CA PHE A 101 -11.98 17.42 -3.11
C PHE A 101 -13.16 16.79 -3.88
N ILE A 102 -13.48 17.29 -5.06
CA ILE A 102 -14.54 16.72 -5.91
C ILE A 102 -14.22 15.27 -6.30
N CYS A 103 -12.99 14.99 -6.74
CA CYS A 103 -12.55 13.65 -7.09
C CYS A 103 -12.54 12.71 -5.86
N LEU A 104 -12.22 13.22 -4.66
CA LEU A 104 -12.27 12.47 -3.41
C LEU A 104 -13.70 12.00 -3.10
N ILE A 105 -14.67 12.93 -3.14
CA ILE A 105 -16.09 12.58 -2.90
C ILE A 105 -16.58 11.58 -3.95
N PHE A 106 -16.27 11.81 -5.22
CA PHE A 106 -16.69 10.93 -6.31
C PHE A 106 -16.10 9.51 -6.16
N SER A 107 -14.79 9.39 -5.87
CA SER A 107 -14.16 8.08 -5.69
C SER A 107 -14.66 7.36 -4.44
N SER A 108 -14.96 8.09 -3.35
CA SER A 108 -15.55 7.53 -2.14
C SER A 108 -16.97 7.01 -2.40
N ALA A 109 -17.78 7.77 -3.12
CA ALA A 109 -19.15 7.37 -3.50
C ALA A 109 -19.13 6.13 -4.41
N LEU A 110 -18.25 6.07 -5.40
CA LEU A 110 -18.09 4.90 -6.26
C LEU A 110 -17.60 3.66 -5.49
N PHE A 111 -16.70 3.82 -4.53
CA PHE A 111 -16.29 2.72 -3.66
C PHE A 111 -17.47 2.11 -2.91
N ILE A 112 -18.29 2.96 -2.27
CA ILE A 112 -19.51 2.53 -1.54
C ILE A 112 -20.51 1.88 -2.50
N PHE A 113 -20.68 2.45 -3.70
CA PHE A 113 -21.55 1.89 -4.74
C PHE A 113 -21.11 0.48 -5.18
N PHE A 114 -19.81 0.27 -5.45
CA PHE A 114 -19.30 -1.07 -5.78
C PHE A 114 -19.49 -2.04 -4.61
N ALA A 115 -19.22 -1.61 -3.37
CA ALA A 115 -19.42 -2.42 -2.17
C ALA A 115 -20.89 -2.85 -1.99
N ALA A 116 -21.84 -1.95 -2.26
CA ALA A 116 -23.29 -2.22 -2.19
C ALA A 116 -23.73 -3.27 -3.22
N ASN A 117 -23.03 -3.38 -4.36
CA ASN A 117 -23.31 -4.37 -5.41
C ASN A 117 -22.65 -5.73 -5.16
N ILE A 118 -21.87 -5.88 -4.10
CA ILE A 118 -21.25 -7.15 -3.70
C ILE A 118 -22.18 -7.92 -2.76
N ASN A 119 -22.23 -7.51 -1.49
CA ASN A 119 -23.11 -8.08 -0.48
C ASN A 119 -23.36 -7.07 0.67
N ARG A 120 -24.34 -7.38 1.52
CA ARG A 120 -24.76 -6.49 2.62
C ARG A 120 -23.62 -6.19 3.60
N LEU A 121 -22.81 -7.20 3.97
CA LEU A 121 -21.72 -7.01 4.93
C LEU A 121 -20.63 -6.10 4.37
N THR A 122 -20.22 -6.31 3.11
CA THR A 122 -19.26 -5.45 2.41
C THR A 122 -19.76 -4.02 2.35
N PHE A 123 -21.05 -3.81 2.06
CA PHE A 123 -21.66 -2.47 2.04
C PHE A 123 -21.58 -1.80 3.42
N VAL A 124 -22.02 -2.49 4.48
CA VAL A 124 -22.05 -1.93 5.85
C VAL A 124 -20.64 -1.61 6.35
N LEU A 125 -19.64 -2.42 5.99
CA LEU A 125 -18.25 -2.19 6.38
C LEU A 125 -17.51 -1.17 5.52
N SER A 126 -18.04 -0.80 4.36
CA SER A 126 -17.35 0.10 3.42
C SER A 126 -17.08 1.51 3.99
N PRO A 127 -17.97 2.17 4.75
CA PRO A 127 -17.64 3.45 5.38
C PRO A 127 -16.54 3.32 6.46
N ILE A 128 -16.53 2.20 7.20
CA ILE A 128 -15.50 1.91 8.21
C ILE A 128 -14.14 1.74 7.53
N ALA A 129 -14.09 1.00 6.41
CA ALA A 129 -12.88 0.84 5.62
C ALA A 129 -12.33 2.18 5.11
N LEU A 130 -13.19 3.06 4.58
CA LEU A 130 -12.80 4.43 4.20
C LEU A 130 -12.28 5.22 5.40
N GLY A 131 -12.95 5.12 6.55
CA GLY A 131 -12.53 5.76 7.79
C GLY A 131 -11.10 5.35 8.20
N ILE A 132 -10.78 4.05 8.18
CA ILE A 132 -9.44 3.53 8.48
C ILE A 132 -8.42 4.08 7.49
N VAL A 133 -8.74 4.04 6.20
CA VAL A 133 -7.86 4.49 5.12
C VAL A 133 -7.61 6.00 5.17
N PHE A 134 -8.61 6.80 5.56
CA PHE A 134 -8.44 8.24 5.75
C PHE A 134 -7.68 8.57 7.05
N PHE A 135 -7.99 7.85 8.13
CA PHE A 135 -7.34 8.03 9.41
C PHE A 135 -5.82 7.90 9.34
N TYR A 136 -5.31 6.96 8.54
CA TYR A 136 -3.88 6.83 8.28
C TYR A 136 -3.23 8.16 7.87
N SER A 137 -3.86 8.93 6.97
CA SER A 137 -3.30 10.21 6.50
C SER A 137 -3.19 11.29 7.59
N LEU A 138 -3.96 11.15 8.67
CA LEU A 138 -3.93 12.06 9.81
C LEU A 138 -2.86 11.69 10.84
N THR A 139 -2.47 10.42 10.91
CA THR A 139 -1.62 9.88 11.99
C THR A 139 -0.25 10.54 12.10
N LYS A 140 0.33 10.98 10.99
CA LYS A 140 1.62 11.67 10.96
C LYS A 140 1.63 13.03 11.69
N HIS A 141 0.46 13.59 11.99
CA HIS A 141 0.34 14.86 12.71
C HIS A 141 0.40 14.71 14.24
N PHE A 142 0.25 13.47 14.76
CA PHE A 142 0.17 13.27 16.21
C PHE A 142 0.85 11.98 16.73
N THR A 143 1.41 11.13 15.85
CA THR A 143 2.07 9.90 16.29
C THR A 143 3.24 9.51 15.40
N ASP A 144 4.27 8.93 16.01
CA ASP A 144 5.43 8.35 15.32
C ASP A 144 5.08 6.99 14.69
N ALA A 145 3.97 6.37 15.09
CA ALA A 145 3.58 5.01 14.67
C ALA A 145 2.86 4.95 13.30
N THR A 146 2.97 5.98 12.46
CA THR A 146 2.28 6.13 11.16
C THR A 146 2.45 4.91 10.25
N HIS A 147 3.62 4.26 10.28
CA HIS A 147 3.93 3.06 9.49
C HIS A 147 2.96 1.90 9.75
N PHE A 148 2.55 1.71 11.02
CA PHE A 148 1.60 0.65 11.39
C PHE A 148 0.16 0.99 10.94
N PHE A 149 -0.21 2.26 10.94
CA PHE A 149 -1.50 2.70 10.41
C PHE A 149 -1.57 2.57 8.88
N LEU A 150 -0.45 2.81 8.17
CA LEU A 150 -0.35 2.50 6.74
C LEU A 150 -0.51 0.99 6.52
N GLY A 151 0.19 0.18 7.33
CA GLY A 151 0.07 -1.27 7.31
C GLY A 151 -1.38 -1.73 7.50
N LEU A 152 -2.07 -1.18 8.49
CA LEU A 152 -3.48 -1.47 8.76
C LEU A 152 -4.38 -1.09 7.57
N ALA A 153 -4.19 0.11 7.00
CA ALA A 153 -4.97 0.59 5.87
C ALA A 153 -4.83 -0.31 4.61
N LEU A 154 -3.67 -0.95 4.41
CA LEU A 154 -3.48 -1.91 3.34
C LEU A 154 -3.89 -3.34 3.76
N GLY A 155 -3.69 -3.69 5.03
CA GLY A 155 -4.02 -5.00 5.60
C GLY A 155 -5.51 -5.33 5.60
N ILE A 156 -6.40 -4.33 5.59
CA ILE A 156 -7.84 -4.59 5.46
C ILE A 156 -8.24 -5.14 4.08
N ALA A 157 -7.41 -4.96 3.04
CA ALA A 157 -7.75 -5.34 1.67
C ALA A 157 -8.01 -6.86 1.50
N PRO A 158 -7.16 -7.79 1.98
CA PRO A 158 -7.45 -9.22 1.91
C PRO A 158 -8.69 -9.64 2.73
N VAL A 159 -8.95 -8.98 3.87
CA VAL A 159 -10.17 -9.23 4.67
C VAL A 159 -11.41 -8.80 3.89
N ALA A 160 -11.38 -7.59 3.31
CA ALA A 160 -12.48 -7.07 2.52
C ALA A 160 -12.78 -7.94 1.28
N ALA A 161 -11.74 -8.42 0.59
CA ALA A 161 -11.89 -9.31 -0.56
C ALA A 161 -12.47 -10.69 -0.17
N TRP A 162 -12.07 -11.23 0.98
CA TRP A 162 -12.65 -12.46 1.53
C TRP A 162 -14.13 -12.29 1.88
N ILE A 163 -14.47 -11.20 2.59
CA ILE A 163 -15.87 -10.86 2.91
C ILE A 163 -16.68 -10.64 1.64
N ALA A 164 -16.10 -10.02 0.61
CA ALA A 164 -16.76 -9.82 -0.67
C ALA A 164 -17.22 -11.14 -1.30
N GLN A 165 -16.41 -12.21 -1.16
CA GLN A 165 -16.72 -13.53 -1.70
C GLN A 165 -17.66 -14.33 -0.81
N THR A 166 -17.42 -14.34 0.52
CA THR A 166 -18.08 -15.26 1.45
C THR A 166 -19.25 -14.65 2.21
N GLY A 167 -19.30 -13.31 2.32
CA GLY A 167 -20.23 -12.59 3.19
C GLY A 167 -19.95 -12.80 4.68
N ARG A 168 -18.76 -13.29 5.07
CA ARG A 168 -18.41 -13.63 6.44
C ARG A 168 -17.01 -13.15 6.80
N VAL A 169 -16.80 -12.90 8.09
CA VAL A 169 -15.46 -12.66 8.65
C VAL A 169 -14.93 -14.01 9.17
N GLU A 170 -13.76 -14.42 8.68
CA GLU A 170 -13.12 -15.68 9.04
C GLU A 170 -11.67 -15.44 9.49
N LEU A 171 -11.06 -16.44 10.14
CA LEU A 171 -9.70 -16.29 10.69
C LEU A 171 -8.59 -16.25 9.65
N PRO A 172 -8.62 -17.03 8.53
CA PRO A 172 -7.53 -17.01 7.54
C PRO A 172 -7.22 -15.63 6.98
N PRO A 173 -8.20 -14.82 6.51
CA PRO A 173 -7.90 -13.49 5.99
C PRO A 173 -7.40 -12.51 7.06
N LEU A 174 -7.72 -12.70 8.34
CA LEU A 174 -7.19 -11.89 9.43
C LEU A 174 -5.70 -12.16 9.65
N VAL A 175 -5.28 -13.44 9.58
CA VAL A 175 -3.86 -13.82 9.64
C VAL A 175 -3.10 -13.27 8.43
N LEU A 176 -3.68 -13.34 7.23
CA LEU A 176 -3.10 -12.73 6.03
C LEU A 176 -2.99 -11.20 6.19
N ALA A 177 -4.02 -10.55 6.73
CA ALA A 177 -4.01 -9.12 7.03
C ALA A 177 -2.88 -8.74 7.97
N LEU A 178 -2.66 -9.51 9.05
CA LEU A 178 -1.52 -9.31 9.95
C LEU A 178 -0.19 -9.40 9.20
N GLY A 179 -0.04 -10.37 8.30
CA GLY A 179 1.13 -10.49 7.43
C GLY A 179 1.32 -9.23 6.57
N VAL A 180 0.25 -8.70 5.96
CA VAL A 180 0.30 -7.46 5.17
C VAL A 180 0.63 -6.26 6.04
N VAL A 181 0.06 -6.13 7.24
CA VAL A 181 0.40 -5.06 8.20
C VAL A 181 1.90 -5.09 8.52
N CYS A 182 2.44 -6.23 8.87
CA CYS A 182 3.86 -6.39 9.18
C CYS A 182 4.75 -6.05 7.98
N TRP A 183 4.40 -6.55 6.80
CA TRP A 183 5.14 -6.29 5.57
C TRP A 183 5.16 -4.80 5.20
N VAL A 184 3.98 -4.17 5.18
CA VAL A 184 3.85 -2.75 4.81
C VAL A 184 4.58 -1.87 5.81
N SER A 185 4.41 -2.13 7.13
CA SER A 185 5.11 -1.38 8.16
C SER A 185 6.63 -1.54 8.06
N GLY A 186 7.11 -2.76 7.75
CA GLY A 186 8.53 -3.04 7.59
C GLY A 186 9.15 -2.29 6.40
N PHE A 187 8.54 -2.39 5.22
CA PHE A 187 9.07 -1.70 4.05
C PHE A 187 8.93 -0.16 4.15
N ASP A 188 7.86 0.33 4.78
CA ASP A 188 7.65 1.77 4.96
C ASP A 188 8.68 2.37 5.94
N LEU A 189 9.07 1.63 6.98
CA LEU A 189 10.20 2.00 7.84
C LEU A 189 11.51 2.08 7.05
N ILE A 190 11.80 1.12 6.16
CA ILE A 190 12.97 1.16 5.28
C ILE A 190 12.90 2.39 4.38
N TYR A 191 11.75 2.66 3.79
CA TYR A 191 11.56 3.82 2.91
C TYR A 191 11.73 5.14 3.66
N ALA A 192 11.23 5.24 4.89
CA ALA A 192 11.32 6.45 5.72
C ALA A 192 12.76 6.79 6.15
N THR A 193 13.71 5.84 6.08
CA THR A 193 15.14 6.15 6.35
C THR A 193 15.71 7.22 5.42
N GLN A 194 15.10 7.41 4.23
CA GLN A 194 15.53 8.42 3.25
C GLN A 194 15.17 9.84 3.68
N ASP A 195 14.16 10.00 4.51
CA ASP A 195 13.67 11.30 4.99
C ASP A 195 14.27 11.63 6.40
N TYR A 196 15.18 10.80 6.95
CA TYR A 196 15.69 10.90 8.33
C TYR A 196 16.24 12.28 8.69
N ASP A 197 17.11 12.84 7.85
CA ASP A 197 17.74 14.14 8.12
C ASP A 197 16.73 15.29 8.02
N PHE A 198 15.83 15.22 7.05
CA PHE A 198 14.76 16.19 6.87
C PHE A 198 13.77 16.15 8.04
N ASP A 199 13.24 14.96 8.39
CA ASP A 199 12.29 14.77 9.49
C ASP A 199 12.88 15.24 10.82
N ARG A 200 14.19 15.02 11.02
CA ARG A 200 14.91 15.45 12.22
C ARG A 200 15.05 16.97 12.28
N GLN A 201 15.34 17.64 11.16
CA GLN A 201 15.49 19.09 11.09
C GLN A 201 14.16 19.82 11.28
N GLU A 202 13.08 19.27 10.75
CA GLU A 202 11.72 19.83 10.82
C GLU A 202 10.95 19.38 12.08
N GLU A 203 11.61 18.67 13.00
CA GLU A 203 11.00 18.14 14.26
C GLU A 203 9.69 17.36 14.00
N LEU A 204 9.63 16.59 12.89
CA LEU A 204 8.45 15.84 12.53
C LEU A 204 8.31 14.55 13.36
N HIS A 205 7.07 14.12 13.56
CA HIS A 205 6.77 12.81 14.15
C HIS A 205 7.24 11.69 13.23
N SER A 206 8.38 11.08 13.55
CA SER A 206 8.99 10.00 12.77
C SER A 206 9.55 8.93 13.69
N LEU A 207 9.08 7.70 13.55
CA LEU A 207 9.58 6.55 14.31
C LEU A 207 11.06 6.30 13.99
N VAL A 208 11.48 6.58 12.75
CA VAL A 208 12.88 6.44 12.33
C VAL A 208 13.78 7.46 13.03
N VAL A 209 13.32 8.69 13.21
CA VAL A 209 14.03 9.71 13.99
C VAL A 209 14.12 9.31 15.46
N ARG A 210 13.03 8.82 16.03
CA ARG A 210 12.95 8.44 17.45
C ARG A 210 13.82 7.24 17.80
N LEU A 211 13.85 6.20 16.96
CA LEU A 211 14.60 4.95 17.19
C LEU A 211 16.05 5.03 16.68
N GLY A 212 16.31 5.91 15.70
CA GLY A 212 17.52 5.93 14.91
C GLY A 212 17.55 4.87 13.80
N LEU A 213 18.38 5.09 12.79
CA LEU A 213 18.43 4.27 11.55
C LEU A 213 18.64 2.77 11.82
N ALA A 214 19.61 2.43 12.68
CA ALA A 214 19.95 1.02 12.93
C ALA A 214 18.84 0.25 13.65
N ALA A 215 18.13 0.87 14.61
CA ALA A 215 17.04 0.21 15.31
C ALA A 215 15.80 0.09 14.42
N SER A 216 15.53 1.08 13.58
CA SER A 216 14.43 1.06 12.61
C SER A 216 14.61 -0.05 11.58
N LEU A 217 15.82 -0.25 11.05
CA LEU A 217 16.12 -1.36 10.14
C LEU A 217 16.00 -2.73 10.82
N ARG A 218 16.37 -2.86 12.10
CA ARG A 218 16.15 -4.11 12.87
C ARG A 218 14.66 -4.38 13.10
N LEU A 219 13.89 -3.34 13.43
CA LEU A 219 12.43 -3.46 13.56
C LEU A 219 11.79 -3.89 12.23
N ALA A 220 12.20 -3.31 11.12
CA ALA A 220 11.74 -3.71 9.80
C ALA A 220 12.05 -5.19 9.50
N GLN A 221 13.25 -5.67 9.86
CA GLN A 221 13.61 -7.10 9.74
C GLN A 221 12.70 -8.00 10.57
N PHE A 222 12.43 -7.61 11.81
CA PHE A 222 11.53 -8.36 12.69
C PHE A 222 10.11 -8.42 12.13
N LEU A 223 9.60 -7.30 11.62
CA LEU A 223 8.27 -7.23 10.99
C LEU A 223 8.18 -8.12 9.74
N HIS A 224 9.23 -8.13 8.89
CA HIS A 224 9.27 -9.01 7.72
C HIS A 224 9.37 -10.50 8.10
N LEU A 225 10.03 -10.83 9.21
CA LEU A 225 10.00 -12.20 9.75
C LEU A 225 8.58 -12.58 10.20
N LEU A 226 7.89 -11.69 10.94
CA LEU A 226 6.50 -11.91 11.34
C LEU A 226 5.56 -12.05 10.12
N MET A 227 5.79 -11.28 9.05
CA MET A 227 5.09 -11.46 7.79
C MET A 227 5.26 -12.89 7.26
N LEU A 228 6.49 -13.40 7.13
CA LEU A 228 6.73 -14.75 6.61
C LEU A 228 6.02 -15.82 7.47
N LEU A 229 6.06 -15.68 8.80
CA LEU A 229 5.33 -16.58 9.71
C LEU A 229 3.81 -16.49 9.49
N ALA A 230 3.27 -15.29 9.30
CA ALA A 230 1.85 -15.10 9.01
C ALA A 230 1.44 -15.69 7.65
N LEU A 231 2.28 -15.56 6.60
CA LEU A 231 2.02 -16.20 5.31
C LEU A 231 2.03 -17.72 5.43
N ILE A 232 2.98 -18.30 6.16
CA ILE A 232 3.01 -19.76 6.43
C ILE A 232 1.75 -20.19 7.18
N ALA A 233 1.37 -19.48 8.24
CA ALA A 233 0.16 -19.75 9.00
C ALA A 233 -1.10 -19.66 8.14
N PHE A 234 -1.20 -18.62 7.29
CA PHE A 234 -2.29 -18.47 6.30
C PHE A 234 -2.36 -19.69 5.36
N GLY A 235 -1.22 -20.11 4.80
CA GLY A 235 -1.16 -21.29 3.92
C GLY A 235 -1.66 -22.57 4.59
N ILE A 236 -1.25 -22.81 5.84
CA ILE A 236 -1.73 -23.96 6.64
C ILE A 236 -3.25 -23.88 6.87
N MET A 237 -3.74 -22.72 7.31
CA MET A 237 -5.17 -22.52 7.58
C MET A 237 -6.03 -22.61 6.32
N ALA A 238 -5.54 -22.08 5.21
CA ALA A 238 -6.17 -22.13 3.91
C ALA A 238 -6.00 -23.49 3.20
N LYS A 239 -5.25 -24.44 3.79
CA LYS A 239 -4.93 -25.76 3.22
C LYS A 239 -4.32 -25.63 1.82
N LEU A 240 -3.33 -24.75 1.68
CA LEU A 240 -2.56 -24.59 0.46
C LEU A 240 -1.47 -25.67 0.37
N GLY A 241 -1.08 -26.05 -0.83
CA GLY A 241 -0.17 -27.15 -1.11
C GLY A 241 1.30 -26.73 -1.27
N THR A 242 2.07 -27.63 -1.87
CA THR A 242 3.53 -27.52 -1.97
C THR A 242 3.99 -26.33 -2.79
N ILE A 243 3.24 -25.94 -3.84
CA ILE A 243 3.59 -24.82 -4.72
C ILE A 243 3.60 -23.53 -3.91
N TYR A 244 2.57 -23.33 -3.07
CA TYR A 244 2.48 -22.18 -2.19
C TYR A 244 3.67 -22.09 -1.22
N PHE A 245 3.99 -23.19 -0.52
CA PHE A 245 5.09 -23.19 0.45
C PHE A 245 6.47 -23.04 -0.20
N ALA A 246 6.67 -23.61 -1.40
CA ALA A 246 7.89 -23.41 -2.16
C ALA A 246 8.11 -21.93 -2.54
N ALA A 247 7.04 -21.16 -2.78
CA ALA A 247 7.13 -19.73 -3.07
C ALA A 247 7.59 -18.88 -1.88
N MET A 248 7.55 -19.40 -0.65
CA MET A 248 8.11 -18.68 0.51
C MET A 248 9.62 -18.49 0.39
N ILE A 249 10.34 -19.35 -0.35
CA ILE A 249 11.78 -19.24 -0.56
C ILE A 249 12.14 -17.98 -1.36
N PRO A 250 11.61 -17.77 -2.60
CA PRO A 250 11.91 -16.54 -3.35
C PRO A 250 11.36 -15.28 -2.66
N ILE A 251 10.24 -15.36 -1.91
CA ILE A 251 9.75 -14.24 -1.11
C ILE A 251 10.78 -13.86 -0.02
N ALA A 252 11.27 -14.85 0.75
CA ALA A 252 12.30 -14.62 1.77
C ALA A 252 13.60 -14.06 1.17
N ALA A 253 14.01 -14.56 -0.01
CA ALA A 253 15.19 -14.07 -0.73
C ALA A 253 15.03 -12.60 -1.17
N ALA A 254 13.84 -12.21 -1.65
CA ALA A 254 13.55 -10.83 -2.03
C ALA A 254 13.59 -9.88 -0.82
N LEU A 255 13.02 -10.27 0.32
CA LEU A 255 13.10 -9.50 1.56
C LEU A 255 14.54 -9.39 2.07
N PHE A 256 15.31 -10.46 2.00
CA PHE A 256 16.74 -10.42 2.34
C PHE A 256 17.52 -9.44 1.46
N TYR A 257 17.27 -9.46 0.15
CA TYR A 257 17.87 -8.51 -0.79
C TYR A 257 17.48 -7.06 -0.47
N GLU A 258 16.20 -6.79 -0.15
CA GLU A 258 15.72 -5.47 0.27
C GLU A 258 16.48 -4.96 1.50
N HIS A 259 16.59 -5.78 2.55
CA HIS A 259 17.34 -5.41 3.77
C HIS A 259 18.82 -5.22 3.54
N ARG A 260 19.44 -6.02 2.65
CA ARG A 260 20.84 -5.83 2.28
C ARG A 260 21.06 -4.49 1.57
N SER A 261 20.17 -4.15 0.63
CA SER A 261 20.21 -2.88 -0.11
C SER A 261 19.96 -1.67 0.80
N ALA A 262 19.03 -1.79 1.74
CA ALA A 262 18.71 -0.74 2.70
C ALA A 262 19.88 -0.38 3.64
N ARG A 263 20.83 -1.28 3.86
CA ARG A 263 22.03 -0.99 4.65
C ARG A 263 23.02 -0.08 3.94
N GLN A 264 22.90 0.08 2.61
CA GLN A 264 23.73 0.97 1.80
C GLN A 264 23.11 2.36 1.71
N LEU A 265 22.99 3.04 2.87
CA LEU A 265 22.23 4.30 3.07
C LEU A 265 22.67 5.48 2.19
N HIS A 266 23.78 5.36 1.45
CA HIS A 266 24.33 6.45 0.62
C HIS A 266 23.76 6.48 -0.82
N ASP A 267 23.10 5.41 -1.29
CA ASP A 267 22.51 5.34 -2.65
C ASP A 267 20.98 5.31 -2.58
N LEU A 268 20.37 6.50 -2.52
CA LEU A 268 18.92 6.67 -2.50
C LEU A 268 18.23 6.04 -3.74
N ALA A 269 18.90 6.08 -4.89
CA ALA A 269 18.34 5.51 -6.11
C ALA A 269 18.34 3.97 -6.05
N ALA A 270 19.37 3.36 -5.45
CA ALA A 270 19.41 1.91 -5.21
C ALA A 270 18.36 1.47 -4.19
N ILE A 271 18.17 2.23 -3.10
CA ILE A 271 17.13 1.95 -2.10
C ILE A 271 15.75 2.01 -2.74
N ASN A 272 15.45 3.05 -3.54
CA ASN A 272 14.16 3.18 -4.22
C ASN A 272 13.90 2.06 -5.22
N ARG A 273 14.91 1.64 -6.00
CA ARG A 273 14.79 0.52 -6.92
C ARG A 273 14.57 -0.80 -6.19
N ALA A 274 15.36 -1.07 -5.14
CA ALA A 274 15.23 -2.27 -4.32
C ALA A 274 13.85 -2.33 -3.65
N PHE A 275 13.41 -1.23 -3.04
CA PHE A 275 12.10 -1.08 -2.45
C PHE A 275 10.98 -1.45 -3.43
N PHE A 276 10.93 -0.78 -4.60
CA PHE A 276 9.85 -1.01 -5.55
C PHE A 276 9.88 -2.42 -6.14
N ASN A 277 11.06 -2.87 -6.57
CA ASN A 277 11.21 -4.16 -7.25
C ASN A 277 10.98 -5.33 -6.29
N SER A 278 11.55 -5.30 -5.07
CA SER A 278 11.36 -6.38 -4.09
C SER A 278 9.90 -6.51 -3.67
N ASN A 279 9.24 -5.38 -3.38
CA ASN A 279 7.86 -5.41 -2.93
C ASN A 279 6.86 -5.76 -4.04
N ALA A 280 7.09 -5.31 -5.28
CA ALA A 280 6.32 -5.75 -6.44
C ALA A 280 6.52 -7.25 -6.71
N PHE A 281 7.76 -7.75 -6.59
CA PHE A 281 8.07 -9.18 -6.76
C PHE A 281 7.41 -10.03 -5.68
N VAL A 282 7.52 -9.65 -4.39
CA VAL A 282 6.90 -10.35 -3.26
C VAL A 282 5.40 -10.51 -3.48
N SER A 283 4.70 -9.41 -3.80
CA SER A 283 3.25 -9.44 -3.99
C SER A 283 2.83 -10.24 -5.23
N ALA A 284 3.58 -10.14 -6.33
CA ALA A 284 3.29 -10.89 -7.56
C ALA A 284 3.53 -12.40 -7.39
N ILE A 285 4.66 -12.80 -6.76
CA ILE A 285 4.95 -14.21 -6.47
C ILE A 285 3.92 -14.80 -5.52
N PHE A 286 3.51 -14.05 -4.47
CA PHE A 286 2.48 -14.50 -3.55
C PHE A 286 1.16 -14.81 -4.28
N LEU A 287 0.66 -13.88 -5.10
CA LEU A 287 -0.56 -14.12 -5.90
C LEU A 287 -0.38 -15.28 -6.88
N GLY A 288 0.74 -15.31 -7.62
CA GLY A 288 1.03 -16.38 -8.57
C GLY A 288 1.05 -17.75 -7.92
N ALA A 289 1.67 -17.86 -6.74
CA ALA A 289 1.72 -19.10 -5.98
C ALA A 289 0.33 -19.55 -5.51
N VAL A 290 -0.50 -18.65 -4.99
CA VAL A 290 -1.87 -18.95 -4.59
C VAL A 290 -2.71 -19.39 -5.79
N CYS A 291 -2.59 -18.69 -6.92
CA CYS A 291 -3.33 -19.06 -8.14
C CYS A 291 -2.89 -20.42 -8.67
N ALA A 292 -1.58 -20.68 -8.77
CA ALA A 292 -1.05 -21.95 -9.23
C ALA A 292 -1.47 -23.11 -8.32
N ASP A 293 -1.41 -22.92 -7.00
CA ASP A 293 -1.78 -23.95 -6.03
C ASP A 293 -3.28 -24.28 -6.01
N ARG A 294 -4.14 -23.31 -6.41
CA ARG A 294 -5.58 -23.49 -6.42
C ARG A 294 -6.16 -23.95 -7.78
N LEU A 295 -5.40 -23.77 -8.86
CA LEU A 295 -5.82 -24.11 -10.24
C LEU A 295 -5.21 -25.43 -10.72
N LEU A 296 -4.08 -25.86 -10.14
CA LEU A 296 -3.42 -27.14 -10.40
C LEU A 296 -3.76 -28.16 -9.33
#